data_962cc8d130bb6a87bf3bf8383a8cfdac
#
_entry.id   962cc8d130bb6a87bf3bf8383a8cfdac
#
_cell.length_a   1.000
_cell.length_b   1.000
_cell.length_c   1.000
_cell.angle_alpha   90.00
_cell.angle_beta   90.00
_cell.angle_gamma   90.00
#
_symmetry.space_group_name_H-M   'P 1'
#
loop_
_entity.id
_entity.type
_entity.pdbx_description
1 polymer ?
#
loop_
_entity_poly.entity_id
_entity_poly.type
_entity_poly.pdbx_seq_one_letter_code
_entity_poly.pdbx_strand_id
1 'polypeptide(L)'
;MNAAARNVVLVHGWGSGASVWKALAPELQPRRSVEMPDLPGYGAAPVCTPYTLEEIATGLARSAPRQCDVVGWSLGALVALAWAQRAPRQVTRLGLIAATPCFAQRADWQHAAAPTVLARFSRELAADRAGTLRRFISLEAQGDVKAKLVARQLREAHAARDGAAPEALAAGLRLLLETDMRGALASISQPALVIHGDRDGVAPLAAGEHLSRCLPNARLLVLPGAGHAPFISQARTVAAVLLDFFDD
;
A
#
# COMPACT_ATOMS: atom_id res chain seq x y z
N MET A 1 29.91 -5.75 -17.32
CA MET A 1 29.48 -4.47 -16.71
C MET A 1 28.32 -4.80 -15.79
N ASN A 2 28.52 -4.71 -14.47
CA ASN A 2 27.40 -4.88 -13.52
C ASN A 2 26.39 -3.76 -13.79
N ALA A 3 25.22 -4.09 -14.34
CA ALA A 3 24.10 -3.16 -14.37
C ALA A 3 23.84 -2.75 -12.91
N ALA A 4 23.91 -1.45 -12.62
CA ALA A 4 23.62 -0.94 -11.29
C ALA A 4 22.25 -1.50 -10.87
N ALA A 5 22.18 -2.12 -9.69
CA ALA A 5 20.95 -2.71 -9.19
C ALA A 5 19.86 -1.63 -9.19
N ARG A 6 18.76 -1.86 -9.93
CA ARG A 6 17.64 -0.91 -9.99
C ARG A 6 17.04 -0.76 -8.59
N ASN A 7 16.68 0.47 -8.24
CA ASN A 7 16.13 0.78 -6.93
C ASN A 7 14.63 0.42 -6.89
N VAL A 8 14.20 -0.18 -5.78
CA VAL A 8 12.80 -0.42 -5.47
C VAL A 8 12.46 0.26 -4.15
N VAL A 9 11.39 1.06 -4.13
CA VAL A 9 10.88 1.72 -2.92
C VAL A 9 9.58 1.04 -2.52
N LEU A 10 9.51 0.53 -1.27
CA LEU A 10 8.35 -0.16 -0.72
C LEU A 10 7.61 0.78 0.24
N VAL A 11 6.38 1.16 -0.12
CA VAL A 11 5.54 2.11 0.64
C VAL A 11 4.45 1.36 1.39
N HIS A 12 4.49 1.41 2.72
CA HIS A 12 3.60 0.65 3.60
C HIS A 12 2.17 1.19 3.67
N GLY A 13 1.24 0.38 4.21
CA GLY A 13 -0.16 0.72 4.41
C GLY A 13 -0.45 1.52 5.68
N TRP A 14 -1.71 1.90 5.86
CA TRP A 14 -2.19 2.61 7.04
C TRP A 14 -1.97 1.79 8.32
N GLY A 15 -1.59 2.48 9.40
CA GLY A 15 -1.38 1.87 10.70
C GLY A 15 -0.14 0.97 10.81
N SER A 16 0.62 0.78 9.74
CA SER A 16 1.79 -0.10 9.71
C SER A 16 3.09 0.72 9.79
N GLY A 17 4.18 0.22 9.25
CA GLY A 17 5.47 0.89 9.16
C GLY A 17 6.39 0.11 8.22
N ALA A 18 7.59 0.62 7.98
CA ALA A 18 8.57 0.00 7.09
C ALA A 18 8.85 -1.48 7.42
N SER A 19 8.77 -1.86 8.70
CA SER A 19 9.01 -3.23 9.18
C SER A 19 8.01 -4.27 8.66
N VAL A 20 6.86 -3.85 8.08
CA VAL A 20 5.89 -4.77 7.47
C VAL A 20 6.49 -5.55 6.31
N TRP A 21 7.49 -4.98 5.66
CA TRP A 21 8.15 -5.54 4.48
C TRP A 21 9.20 -6.63 4.80
N LYS A 22 9.39 -6.98 6.08
CA LYS A 22 10.42 -7.94 6.50
C LYS A 22 10.33 -9.32 5.83
N ALA A 23 9.15 -9.71 5.34
CA ALA A 23 8.97 -10.96 4.63
C ALA A 23 9.30 -10.84 3.13
N LEU A 24 9.03 -9.67 2.52
CA LEU A 24 9.20 -9.45 1.09
C LEU A 24 10.59 -8.89 0.74
N ALA A 25 11.09 -7.93 1.51
CA ALA A 25 12.34 -7.23 1.17
C ALA A 25 13.55 -8.18 0.98
N PRO A 26 13.77 -9.20 1.82
CA PRO A 26 14.89 -10.14 1.62
C PRO A 26 14.80 -10.93 0.31
N GLU A 27 13.60 -11.16 -0.21
CA GLU A 27 13.40 -11.88 -1.48
C GLU A 27 13.70 -10.98 -2.71
N LEU A 28 13.63 -9.65 -2.56
CA LEU A 28 13.96 -8.67 -3.60
C LEU A 28 15.44 -8.26 -3.59
N GLN A 29 16.05 -8.14 -2.40
CA GLN A 29 17.40 -7.62 -2.19
C GLN A 29 18.52 -8.31 -3.01
N PRO A 30 18.46 -9.61 -3.34
CA PRO A 30 19.51 -10.23 -4.19
C PRO A 30 19.62 -9.62 -5.59
N ARG A 31 18.55 -8.94 -6.09
CA ARG A 31 18.48 -8.39 -7.44
C ARG A 31 18.20 -6.88 -7.48
N ARG A 32 17.83 -6.28 -6.34
CA ARG A 32 17.39 -4.87 -6.24
C ARG A 32 18.00 -4.18 -5.02
N SER A 33 18.26 -2.90 -5.14
CA SER A 33 18.45 -2.03 -3.98
C SER A 33 17.07 -1.67 -3.42
N VAL A 34 16.74 -2.10 -2.20
CA VAL A 34 15.41 -1.95 -1.60
C VAL A 34 15.43 -0.87 -0.53
N GLU A 35 14.61 0.14 -0.70
CA GLU A 35 14.33 1.19 0.27
C GLU A 35 12.92 1.03 0.85
N MET A 36 12.78 1.23 2.15
CA MET A 36 11.52 1.07 2.87
C MET A 36 11.32 2.30 3.77
N PRO A 37 10.91 3.44 3.20
CA PRO A 37 10.65 4.62 4.01
C PRO A 37 9.41 4.42 4.89
N ASP A 38 9.46 4.97 6.10
CA ASP A 38 8.26 5.21 6.89
C ASP A 38 7.48 6.39 6.31
N LEU A 39 6.17 6.28 6.23
CA LEU A 39 5.29 7.40 5.88
C LEU A 39 5.35 8.48 6.97
N PRO A 40 5.03 9.75 6.66
CA PRO A 40 5.04 10.83 7.66
C PRO A 40 4.23 10.47 8.91
N GLY A 41 4.87 10.64 10.09
CA GLY A 41 4.30 10.29 11.38
C GLY A 41 4.37 8.81 11.77
N TYR A 42 5.10 8.00 11.00
CA TYR A 42 5.39 6.60 11.34
C TYR A 42 6.87 6.44 11.67
N GLY A 43 7.18 5.57 12.64
CA GLY A 43 8.56 5.35 13.07
C GLY A 43 9.25 6.67 13.46
N ALA A 44 10.38 6.97 12.83
CA ALA A 44 11.13 8.22 13.06
C ALA A 44 10.75 9.35 12.09
N ALA A 45 9.86 9.12 11.13
CA ALA A 45 9.48 10.13 10.15
C ALA A 45 8.56 11.21 10.78
N PRO A 46 8.88 12.51 10.66
CA PRO A 46 8.03 13.56 11.19
C PRO A 46 6.69 13.61 10.47
N VAL A 47 5.64 14.06 11.16
CA VAL A 47 4.33 14.32 10.53
C VAL A 47 4.45 15.48 9.54
N CYS A 48 3.88 15.33 8.34
CA CYS A 48 3.80 16.44 7.38
C CYS A 48 2.52 17.25 7.56
N THR A 49 2.58 18.51 7.15
CA THR A 49 1.42 19.43 7.18
C THR A 49 1.41 20.27 5.90
N PRO A 50 0.35 20.24 5.09
CA PRO A 50 -0.86 19.41 5.24
C PRO A 50 -0.58 17.90 5.00
N TYR A 51 -1.40 17.05 5.62
CA TYR A 51 -1.29 15.60 5.44
C TYR A 51 -2.16 15.17 4.26
N THR A 52 -1.62 15.28 3.06
CA THR A 52 -2.27 14.93 1.79
C THR A 52 -1.44 13.93 1.00
N LEU A 53 -2.05 13.23 0.05
CA LEU A 53 -1.32 12.31 -0.82
C LEU A 53 -0.19 13.03 -1.58
N GLU A 54 -0.45 14.26 -2.02
CA GLU A 54 0.50 15.07 -2.76
C GLU A 54 1.73 15.43 -1.93
N GLU A 55 1.54 15.85 -0.69
CA GLU A 55 2.66 16.19 0.21
C GLU A 55 3.46 14.95 0.59
N ILE A 56 2.78 13.84 0.89
CA ILE A 56 3.44 12.55 1.17
C ILE A 56 4.27 12.11 -0.03
N ALA A 57 3.67 12.08 -1.23
CA ALA A 57 4.34 11.70 -2.47
C ALA A 57 5.54 12.62 -2.79
N THR A 58 5.38 13.93 -2.58
CA THR A 58 6.45 14.92 -2.78
C THR A 58 7.60 14.71 -1.78
N GLY A 59 7.28 14.42 -0.52
CA GLY A 59 8.26 14.10 0.51
C GLY A 59 9.10 12.86 0.15
N LEU A 60 8.43 11.78 -0.24
CA LEU A 60 9.09 10.56 -0.69
C LEU A 60 9.93 10.79 -1.93
N ALA A 61 9.41 11.53 -2.92
CA ALA A 61 10.13 11.83 -4.15
C ALA A 61 11.45 12.59 -3.92
N ARG A 62 11.53 13.44 -2.90
CA ARG A 62 12.75 14.20 -2.55
C ARG A 62 13.86 13.32 -1.96
N SER A 63 13.50 12.28 -1.21
CA SER A 63 14.46 11.39 -0.55
C SER A 63 14.81 10.15 -1.36
N ALA A 64 13.96 9.77 -2.30
CA ALA A 64 14.11 8.57 -3.11
C ALA A 64 15.13 8.76 -4.27
N PRO A 65 15.66 7.67 -4.85
CA PRO A 65 16.51 7.71 -6.02
C PRO A 65 15.86 8.44 -7.21
N ARG A 66 16.71 8.98 -8.10
CA ARG A 66 16.27 9.73 -9.29
C ARG A 66 15.36 8.93 -10.22
N GLN A 67 15.52 7.61 -10.23
CA GLN A 67 14.65 6.64 -10.89
C GLN A 67 14.50 5.42 -9.99
N CYS A 68 13.26 4.98 -9.78
CA CYS A 68 12.94 3.81 -8.97
C CYS A 68 11.63 3.16 -9.41
N ASP A 69 11.54 1.86 -9.18
CA ASP A 69 10.28 1.14 -9.19
C ASP A 69 9.63 1.34 -7.81
N VAL A 70 8.33 1.55 -7.76
CA VAL A 70 7.62 1.82 -6.51
C VAL A 70 6.59 0.72 -6.25
N VAL A 71 6.66 0.10 -5.09
CA VAL A 71 5.65 -0.87 -4.62
C VAL A 71 4.87 -0.24 -3.48
N GLY A 72 3.57 -0.08 -3.66
CA GLY A 72 2.68 0.42 -2.62
C GLY A 72 1.69 -0.64 -2.16
N TRP A 73 1.44 -0.71 -0.85
CA TRP A 73 0.43 -1.58 -0.25
C TRP A 73 -0.69 -0.73 0.36
N SER A 74 -1.96 -1.01 0.00
CA SER A 74 -3.13 -0.37 0.60
C SER A 74 -3.06 1.16 0.51
N LEU A 75 -3.01 1.92 1.61
CA LEU A 75 -2.75 3.38 1.58
C LEU A 75 -1.48 3.71 0.82
N GLY A 76 -0.42 2.92 0.98
CA GLY A 76 0.83 3.09 0.24
C GLY A 76 0.66 2.97 -1.27
N ALA A 77 -0.34 2.24 -1.75
CA ALA A 77 -0.66 2.18 -3.17
C ALA A 77 -1.30 3.49 -3.69
N LEU A 78 -2.15 4.15 -2.90
CA LEU A 78 -2.64 5.50 -3.23
C LEU A 78 -1.49 6.51 -3.29
N VAL A 79 -0.55 6.42 -2.33
CA VAL A 79 0.66 7.25 -2.33
C VAL A 79 1.51 6.98 -3.57
N ALA A 80 1.70 5.71 -3.95
CA ALA A 80 2.46 5.33 -5.13
C ALA A 80 1.82 5.86 -6.43
N LEU A 81 0.49 5.80 -6.56
CA LEU A 81 -0.25 6.38 -7.68
C LEU A 81 -0.08 7.90 -7.75
N ALA A 82 -0.23 8.60 -6.62
CA ALA A 82 -0.03 10.04 -6.54
C ALA A 82 1.41 10.43 -6.88
N TRP A 83 2.39 9.64 -6.43
CA TRP A 83 3.80 9.84 -6.75
C TRP A 83 4.07 9.67 -8.25
N ALA A 84 3.59 8.59 -8.85
CA ALA A 84 3.74 8.34 -10.29
C ALA A 84 3.12 9.45 -11.14
N GLN A 85 1.97 9.99 -10.75
CA GLN A 85 1.31 11.10 -11.43
C GLN A 85 2.14 12.40 -11.35
N ARG A 86 2.72 12.70 -10.16
CA ARG A 86 3.46 13.95 -9.92
C ARG A 86 4.90 13.93 -10.42
N ALA A 87 5.56 12.78 -10.38
CA ALA A 87 6.95 12.59 -10.76
C ALA A 87 7.10 11.45 -11.79
N PRO A 88 6.47 11.56 -12.97
CA PRO A 88 6.38 10.46 -13.94
C PRO A 88 7.73 10.04 -14.53
N ARG A 89 8.78 10.88 -14.42
CA ARG A 89 10.14 10.53 -14.84
C ARG A 89 10.94 9.80 -13.78
N GLN A 90 10.51 9.88 -12.52
CA GLN A 90 11.16 9.24 -11.37
C GLN A 90 10.63 7.82 -11.16
N VAL A 91 9.29 7.66 -11.19
CA VAL A 91 8.64 6.35 -11.02
C VAL A 91 8.65 5.62 -12.36
N THR A 92 9.43 4.54 -12.44
CA THR A 92 9.62 3.76 -13.67
C THR A 92 8.55 2.69 -13.83
N ARG A 93 8.17 2.00 -12.76
CA ARG A 93 7.11 0.99 -12.72
C ARG A 93 6.39 1.03 -11.38
N LEU A 94 5.16 0.52 -11.36
CA LEU A 94 4.31 0.43 -10.17
C LEU A 94 3.96 -1.01 -9.82
N GLY A 95 4.25 -1.43 -8.59
CA GLY A 95 3.66 -2.60 -7.95
C GLY A 95 2.55 -2.16 -6.99
N LEU A 96 1.30 -2.51 -7.25
CA LEU A 96 0.15 -2.06 -6.48
C LEU A 96 -0.49 -3.26 -5.77
N ILE A 97 -0.20 -3.41 -4.46
CA ILE A 97 -0.62 -4.57 -3.67
C ILE A 97 -1.88 -4.22 -2.88
N ALA A 98 -2.93 -5.05 -2.99
CA ALA A 98 -4.20 -4.87 -2.29
C ALA A 98 -4.73 -3.42 -2.42
N ALA A 99 -4.69 -2.91 -3.65
CA ALA A 99 -4.92 -1.52 -3.99
C ALA A 99 -6.35 -1.27 -4.44
N THR A 100 -6.84 -0.08 -4.14
CA THR A 100 -8.08 0.48 -4.69
C THR A 100 -7.88 1.96 -4.99
N PRO A 101 -8.50 2.52 -6.03
CA PRO A 101 -8.42 3.96 -6.27
C PRO A 101 -9.30 4.78 -5.32
N CYS A 102 -10.24 4.14 -4.62
CA CYS A 102 -11.15 4.79 -3.68
C CYS A 102 -11.61 3.77 -2.62
N PHE A 103 -11.26 4.01 -1.35
CA PHE A 103 -11.58 3.10 -0.23
C PHE A 103 -13.00 3.29 0.33
N ALA A 104 -13.66 4.42 0.03
CA ALA A 104 -15.01 4.71 0.47
C ALA A 104 -16.01 4.55 -0.67
N GLN A 105 -17.16 3.91 -0.41
CA GLN A 105 -18.25 3.86 -1.38
C GLN A 105 -18.72 5.27 -1.77
N ARG A 106 -19.06 5.42 -3.05
CA ARG A 106 -19.69 6.60 -3.64
C ARG A 106 -20.95 6.15 -4.40
N ALA A 107 -21.78 7.05 -4.85
CA ALA A 107 -23.01 6.74 -5.59
C ALA A 107 -22.74 5.86 -6.84
N ASP A 108 -21.60 6.12 -7.50
CA ASP A 108 -21.11 5.43 -8.69
C ASP A 108 -19.97 4.44 -8.42
N TRP A 109 -19.68 4.15 -7.12
CA TRP A 109 -18.59 3.27 -6.70
C TRP A 109 -18.99 2.40 -5.52
N GLN A 110 -19.28 1.12 -5.78
CA GLN A 110 -19.71 0.17 -4.76
C GLN A 110 -18.60 -0.79 -4.29
N HIS A 111 -17.43 -0.80 -4.95
CA HIS A 111 -16.32 -1.70 -4.66
C HIS A 111 -15.41 -1.16 -3.55
N ALA A 112 -16.01 -0.78 -2.42
CA ALA A 112 -15.31 -0.15 -1.29
C ALA A 112 -16.11 -0.33 0.01
N ALA A 113 -15.53 0.12 1.14
CA ALA A 113 -16.22 0.11 2.42
C ALA A 113 -17.33 1.18 2.48
N ALA A 114 -18.46 0.83 3.12
CA ALA A 114 -19.53 1.81 3.32
C ALA A 114 -19.03 3.00 4.18
N PRO A 115 -19.40 4.25 3.85
CA PRO A 115 -18.97 5.44 4.60
C PRO A 115 -19.30 5.36 6.09
N THR A 116 -20.41 4.72 6.46
CA THR A 116 -20.82 4.50 7.85
C THR A 116 -19.86 3.60 8.62
N VAL A 117 -19.29 2.57 7.96
CA VAL A 117 -18.28 1.69 8.55
C VAL A 117 -16.99 2.46 8.82
N LEU A 118 -16.53 3.25 7.85
CA LEU A 118 -15.31 4.05 7.98
C LEU A 118 -15.49 5.16 9.03
N ALA A 119 -16.64 5.84 9.07
CA ALA A 119 -16.95 6.84 10.08
C ALA A 119 -17.02 6.23 11.50
N ARG A 120 -17.57 5.02 11.64
CA ARG A 120 -17.52 4.28 12.91
C ARG A 120 -16.10 3.96 13.31
N PHE A 121 -15.29 3.47 12.37
CA PHE A 121 -13.89 3.15 12.61
C PHE A 121 -13.09 4.38 13.06
N SER A 122 -13.35 5.56 12.50
CA SER A 122 -12.72 6.83 12.89
C SER A 122 -13.05 7.21 14.34
N ARG A 123 -14.32 7.05 14.76
CA ARG A 123 -14.73 7.30 16.17
C ARG A 123 -14.10 6.28 17.13
N GLU A 124 -14.07 5.01 16.75
CA GLU A 124 -13.43 3.96 17.57
C GLU A 124 -11.93 4.20 17.72
N LEU A 125 -11.25 4.65 16.65
CA LEU A 125 -9.83 4.99 16.70
C LEU A 125 -9.54 6.12 17.70
N ALA A 126 -10.40 7.13 17.76
CA ALA A 126 -10.26 8.24 18.70
C ALA A 126 -10.51 7.80 20.16
N ALA A 127 -11.45 6.87 20.37
CA ALA A 127 -11.83 6.39 21.71
C ALA A 127 -10.89 5.30 22.26
N ASP A 128 -10.51 4.33 21.42
CA ASP A 128 -9.64 3.18 21.77
C ASP A 128 -8.72 2.85 20.58
N ARG A 129 -7.63 3.59 20.47
CA ARG A 129 -6.64 3.39 19.42
C ARG A 129 -6.10 1.96 19.38
N ALA A 130 -5.66 1.45 20.52
CA ALA A 130 -5.02 0.13 20.58
C ALA A 130 -6.00 -1.00 20.20
N GLY A 131 -7.23 -0.95 20.72
CA GLY A 131 -8.27 -1.92 20.37
C GLY A 131 -8.67 -1.84 18.90
N THR A 132 -8.76 -0.64 18.35
CA THR A 132 -9.11 -0.43 16.95
C THR A 132 -8.03 -0.96 16.02
N LEU A 133 -6.76 -0.70 16.28
CA LEU A 133 -5.64 -1.28 15.53
C LEU A 133 -5.63 -2.81 15.60
N ARG A 134 -5.87 -3.41 16.78
CA ARG A 134 -5.98 -4.88 16.87
C ARG A 134 -7.10 -5.46 16.03
N ARG A 135 -8.28 -4.81 16.00
CA ARG A 135 -9.40 -5.23 15.13
C ARG A 135 -9.07 -5.08 13.66
N PHE A 136 -8.37 -4.01 13.28
CA PHE A 136 -7.94 -3.78 11.90
C PHE A 136 -6.97 -4.86 11.42
N ILE A 137 -5.94 -5.20 12.22
CA ILE A 137 -5.03 -6.32 11.92
C ILE A 137 -5.80 -7.63 11.70
N SER A 138 -6.83 -7.87 12.51
CA SER A 138 -7.65 -9.07 12.35
C SER A 138 -8.42 -9.07 11.03
N LEU A 139 -8.90 -7.91 10.60
CA LEU A 139 -9.57 -7.72 9.31
C LEU A 139 -8.60 -7.91 8.13
N GLU A 140 -7.40 -7.33 8.21
CA GLU A 140 -6.36 -7.49 7.16
C GLU A 140 -5.92 -8.95 6.98
N ALA A 141 -5.92 -9.73 8.05
CA ALA A 141 -5.55 -11.15 8.03
C ALA A 141 -6.73 -12.06 7.66
N GLN A 142 -7.96 -11.55 7.70
CA GLN A 142 -9.16 -12.34 7.49
C GLN A 142 -9.19 -12.92 6.07
N GLY A 143 -9.63 -14.19 5.95
CA GLY A 143 -9.73 -14.89 4.67
C GLY A 143 -8.42 -15.51 4.17
N ASP A 144 -7.25 -15.02 4.63
CA ASP A 144 -5.97 -15.56 4.21
C ASP A 144 -5.75 -17.00 4.74
N VAL A 145 -5.27 -17.90 3.88
CA VAL A 145 -4.95 -19.29 4.27
C VAL A 145 -3.89 -19.38 5.37
N LYS A 146 -3.07 -18.34 5.54
CA LYS A 146 -2.07 -18.19 6.62
C LYS A 146 -2.44 -17.06 7.58
N ALA A 147 -3.72 -16.81 7.84
CA ALA A 147 -4.22 -15.70 8.65
C ALA A 147 -3.48 -15.52 10.00
N LYS A 148 -3.12 -16.62 10.70
CA LYS A 148 -2.35 -16.55 11.96
C LYS A 148 -0.95 -15.96 11.77
N LEU A 149 -0.26 -16.32 10.68
CA LEU A 149 1.05 -15.78 10.33
C LEU A 149 0.93 -14.31 9.97
N VAL A 150 -0.02 -13.96 9.10
CA VAL A 150 -0.28 -12.58 8.67
C VAL A 150 -0.59 -11.69 9.89
N ALA A 151 -1.55 -12.08 10.74
CA ALA A 151 -1.90 -11.32 11.93
C ALA A 151 -0.73 -11.14 12.92
N ARG A 152 0.14 -12.16 13.07
CA ARG A 152 1.33 -12.05 13.90
C ARG A 152 2.31 -11.02 13.33
N GLN A 153 2.65 -11.11 12.05
CA GLN A 153 3.62 -10.21 11.43
C GLN A 153 3.11 -8.77 11.35
N LEU A 154 1.82 -8.57 11.11
CA LEU A 154 1.20 -7.25 11.17
C LEU A 154 1.28 -6.67 12.58
N ARG A 155 0.97 -7.44 13.65
CA ARG A 155 1.13 -6.97 15.04
C ARG A 155 2.56 -6.56 15.35
N GLU A 156 3.55 -7.34 14.91
CA GLU A 156 4.96 -7.01 15.09
C GLU A 156 5.33 -5.70 14.36
N ALA A 157 4.82 -5.50 13.14
CA ALA A 157 5.06 -4.27 12.38
C ALA A 157 4.41 -3.03 13.01
N HIS A 158 3.19 -3.16 13.54
CA HIS A 158 2.49 -2.08 14.25
C HIS A 158 3.16 -1.71 15.60
N ALA A 159 3.81 -2.67 16.27
CA ALA A 159 4.50 -2.43 17.54
C ALA A 159 5.93 -1.92 17.35
N ALA A 160 6.48 -1.96 16.14
CA ALA A 160 7.85 -1.55 15.88
C ALA A 160 8.02 -0.03 16.01
N ARG A 161 9.10 0.41 16.69
CA ARG A 161 9.53 1.81 16.80
C ARG A 161 8.42 2.78 17.22
N ASP A 162 7.79 2.52 18.36
CA ASP A 162 6.75 3.39 18.96
C ASP A 162 5.46 3.54 18.12
N GLY A 163 5.35 2.83 16.99
CA GLY A 163 4.17 2.83 16.14
C GLY A 163 3.99 4.13 15.34
N ALA A 164 2.73 4.42 15.00
CA ALA A 164 2.36 5.64 14.30
C ALA A 164 1.86 6.73 15.28
N ALA A 165 2.20 7.99 15.00
CA ALA A 165 1.67 9.13 15.72
C ALA A 165 0.12 9.16 15.62
N PRO A 166 -0.61 9.50 16.69
CA PRO A 166 -2.07 9.58 16.67
C PRO A 166 -2.60 10.47 15.54
N GLU A 167 -1.93 11.58 15.29
CA GLU A 167 -2.27 12.56 14.25
C GLU A 167 -2.12 11.95 12.85
N ALA A 168 -1.07 11.17 12.62
CA ALA A 168 -0.83 10.48 11.35
C ALA A 168 -1.86 9.38 11.09
N LEU A 169 -2.25 8.63 12.14
CA LEU A 169 -3.32 7.63 12.03
C LEU A 169 -4.65 8.27 11.68
N ALA A 170 -5.02 9.36 12.36
CA ALA A 170 -6.27 10.08 12.09
C ALA A 170 -6.27 10.71 10.68
N ALA A 171 -5.15 11.33 10.29
CA ALA A 171 -5.01 11.96 8.98
C ALA A 171 -4.98 10.93 7.85
N GLY A 172 -4.25 9.81 8.02
CA GLY A 172 -4.21 8.72 7.06
C GLY A 172 -5.58 8.04 6.88
N LEU A 173 -6.36 7.86 7.96
CA LEU A 173 -7.72 7.36 7.85
C LEU A 173 -8.63 8.33 7.10
N ARG A 174 -8.45 9.64 7.29
CA ARG A 174 -9.15 10.66 6.52
C ARG A 174 -8.80 10.59 5.03
N LEU A 175 -7.51 10.37 4.68
CA LEU A 175 -7.13 10.12 3.29
C LEU A 175 -7.88 8.93 2.69
N LEU A 176 -7.99 7.81 3.41
CA LEU A 176 -8.75 6.65 2.94
C LEU A 176 -10.24 6.96 2.73
N LEU A 177 -10.82 7.83 3.56
CA LEU A 177 -12.21 8.26 3.46
C LEU A 177 -12.49 9.20 2.29
N GLU A 178 -11.60 10.16 2.06
CA GLU A 178 -11.84 11.30 1.18
C GLU A 178 -11.26 11.11 -0.22
N THR A 179 -10.20 10.30 -0.36
CA THR A 179 -9.50 10.14 -1.63
C THR A 179 -10.33 9.39 -2.66
N ASP A 180 -10.38 9.94 -3.85
CA ASP A 180 -10.91 9.30 -5.05
C ASP A 180 -9.97 9.58 -6.23
N MET A 181 -9.16 8.59 -6.58
CA MET A 181 -8.21 8.69 -7.69
C MET A 181 -8.75 8.12 -9.01
N ARG A 182 -10.00 7.68 -9.07
CA ARG A 182 -10.57 7.04 -10.27
C ARG A 182 -10.41 7.93 -11.52
N GLY A 183 -10.68 9.22 -11.38
CA GLY A 183 -10.52 10.18 -12.47
C GLY A 183 -9.08 10.44 -12.90
N ALA A 184 -8.10 10.11 -12.05
CA ALA A 184 -6.68 10.34 -12.32
C ALA A 184 -6.00 9.16 -13.02
N LEU A 185 -6.59 7.94 -12.96
CA LEU A 185 -5.92 6.70 -13.41
C LEU A 185 -5.47 6.74 -14.86
N ALA A 186 -6.28 7.29 -15.75
CA ALA A 186 -5.94 7.38 -17.19
C ALA A 186 -4.70 8.23 -17.50
N SER A 187 -4.29 9.11 -16.57
CA SER A 187 -3.09 9.95 -16.70
C SER A 187 -1.81 9.29 -16.19
N ILE A 188 -1.91 8.12 -15.53
CA ILE A 188 -0.77 7.39 -14.96
C ILE A 188 -0.31 6.35 -15.99
N SER A 189 0.70 6.70 -16.77
CA SER A 189 1.16 5.91 -17.94
C SER A 189 2.25 4.89 -17.62
N GLN A 190 2.76 4.86 -16.38
CA GLN A 190 3.77 3.89 -15.99
C GLN A 190 3.23 2.47 -16.10
N PRO A 191 4.05 1.49 -16.54
CA PRO A 191 3.70 0.10 -16.42
C PRO A 191 3.33 -0.23 -14.97
N ALA A 192 2.21 -0.93 -14.75
CA ALA A 192 1.71 -1.25 -13.42
C ALA A 192 1.37 -2.75 -13.30
N LEU A 193 1.74 -3.34 -12.16
CA LEU A 193 1.34 -4.68 -11.76
C LEU A 193 0.45 -4.55 -10.53
N VAL A 194 -0.84 -4.83 -10.69
CA VAL A 194 -1.80 -4.94 -9.58
C VAL A 194 -1.74 -6.35 -9.04
N ILE A 195 -1.46 -6.51 -7.75
CA ILE A 195 -1.41 -7.80 -7.05
C ILE A 195 -2.52 -7.80 -5.99
N HIS A 196 -3.46 -8.73 -6.08
CA HIS A 196 -4.63 -8.75 -5.20
C HIS A 196 -4.94 -10.16 -4.69
N GLY A 197 -5.27 -10.25 -3.39
CA GLY A 197 -5.79 -11.49 -2.81
C GLY A 197 -7.26 -11.68 -3.17
N ASP A 198 -7.66 -12.91 -3.53
CA ASP A 198 -9.07 -13.22 -3.85
C ASP A 198 -9.98 -13.21 -2.62
N ARG A 199 -9.39 -13.15 -1.40
CA ARG A 199 -10.11 -13.12 -0.12
C ARG A 199 -9.84 -11.85 0.68
N ASP A 200 -9.46 -10.77 0.00
CA ASP A 200 -9.21 -9.48 0.64
C ASP A 200 -10.51 -8.90 1.21
N GLY A 201 -10.57 -8.79 2.54
CA GLY A 201 -11.72 -8.25 3.28
C GLY A 201 -11.69 -6.74 3.49
N VAL A 202 -10.58 -6.07 3.10
CA VAL A 202 -10.41 -4.61 3.25
C VAL A 202 -10.64 -3.90 1.93
N ALA A 203 -9.96 -4.34 0.87
CA ALA A 203 -10.14 -3.87 -0.50
C ALA A 203 -10.71 -5.02 -1.35
N PRO A 204 -11.98 -4.98 -1.79
CA PRO A 204 -12.55 -6.04 -2.60
C PRO A 204 -11.77 -6.26 -3.90
N LEU A 205 -11.62 -7.51 -4.35
CA LEU A 205 -10.93 -7.85 -5.61
C LEU A 205 -11.44 -7.03 -6.80
N ALA A 206 -12.74 -6.75 -6.86
CA ALA A 206 -13.35 -5.92 -7.90
C ALA A 206 -12.75 -4.51 -7.99
N ALA A 207 -12.21 -3.98 -6.89
CA ALA A 207 -11.49 -2.70 -6.92
C ALA A 207 -10.13 -2.82 -7.62
N GLY A 208 -9.40 -3.92 -7.37
CA GLY A 208 -8.14 -4.23 -8.09
C GLY A 208 -8.37 -4.48 -9.58
N GLU A 209 -9.45 -5.18 -9.93
CA GLU A 209 -9.88 -5.38 -11.33
C GLU A 209 -10.20 -4.05 -12.03
N HIS A 210 -10.93 -3.16 -11.36
CA HIS A 210 -11.21 -1.82 -11.88
C HIS A 210 -9.91 -1.03 -12.09
N LEU A 211 -9.03 -1.05 -11.10
CA LEU A 211 -7.74 -0.36 -11.15
C LEU A 211 -6.92 -0.82 -12.37
N SER A 212 -6.83 -2.14 -12.59
CA SER A 212 -6.08 -2.70 -13.73
C SER A 212 -6.71 -2.40 -15.09
N ARG A 213 -8.03 -2.20 -15.17
CA ARG A 213 -8.71 -1.80 -16.42
C ARG A 213 -8.56 -0.31 -16.73
N CYS A 214 -8.44 0.53 -15.71
CA CYS A 214 -8.41 1.99 -15.89
C CYS A 214 -6.99 2.57 -16.02
N LEU A 215 -5.97 1.86 -15.53
CA LEU A 215 -4.57 2.21 -15.79
C LEU A 215 -4.19 1.78 -17.21
N PRO A 216 -3.58 2.66 -18.03
CA PRO A 216 -3.31 2.37 -19.45
C PRO A 216 -2.41 1.16 -19.70
N ASN A 217 -1.46 0.91 -18.79
CA ASN A 217 -0.42 -0.12 -18.96
C ASN A 217 -0.39 -1.06 -17.74
N ALA A 218 -1.55 -1.60 -17.33
CA ALA A 218 -1.62 -2.44 -16.14
C ALA A 218 -1.90 -3.91 -16.43
N ARG A 219 -1.33 -4.77 -15.59
CA ARG A 219 -1.63 -6.21 -15.50
C ARG A 219 -2.19 -6.50 -14.11
N LEU A 220 -3.11 -7.47 -13.99
CA LEU A 220 -3.64 -7.95 -12.71
C LEU A 220 -3.13 -9.37 -12.44
N LEU A 221 -2.60 -9.57 -11.24
CA LEU A 221 -2.34 -10.89 -10.66
C LEU A 221 -3.26 -11.10 -9.46
N VAL A 222 -4.12 -12.10 -9.55
CA VAL A 222 -4.95 -12.55 -8.43
C VAL A 222 -4.24 -13.70 -7.72
N LEU A 223 -4.07 -13.59 -6.41
CA LEU A 223 -3.42 -14.61 -5.59
C LEU A 223 -4.47 -15.43 -4.82
N PRO A 224 -4.66 -16.70 -5.20
CA PRO A 224 -5.66 -17.57 -4.56
C PRO A 224 -5.36 -17.78 -3.07
N GLY A 225 -6.41 -17.68 -2.24
CA GLY A 225 -6.34 -17.89 -0.80
C GLY A 225 -5.64 -16.78 -0.02
N ALA A 226 -5.28 -15.68 -0.66
CA ALA A 226 -4.64 -14.55 0.00
C ALA A 226 -5.65 -13.51 0.46
N GLY A 227 -5.37 -12.88 1.62
CA GLY A 227 -6.09 -11.72 2.15
C GLY A 227 -5.45 -10.40 1.70
N HIS A 228 -5.55 -9.37 2.59
CA HIS A 228 -5.10 -8.00 2.33
C HIS A 228 -3.56 -7.83 2.29
N ALA A 229 -2.80 -8.77 2.87
CA ALA A 229 -1.33 -8.71 2.92
C ALA A 229 -0.67 -9.93 2.26
N PRO A 230 -0.87 -10.16 0.95
CA PRO A 230 -0.36 -11.34 0.25
C PRO A 230 1.17 -11.42 0.26
N PHE A 231 1.87 -10.31 0.35
CA PHE A 231 3.33 -10.25 0.47
C PHE A 231 3.88 -10.80 1.80
N ILE A 232 3.00 -11.10 2.77
CA ILE A 232 3.33 -11.82 4.00
C ILE A 232 3.08 -13.31 3.81
N SER A 233 1.89 -13.70 3.34
CA SER A 233 1.50 -15.11 3.25
C SER A 233 2.16 -15.83 2.07
N GLN A 234 2.46 -15.11 0.98
CA GLN A 234 3.00 -15.62 -0.28
C GLN A 234 4.22 -14.80 -0.75
N ALA A 235 5.11 -14.41 0.18
CA ALA A 235 6.22 -13.48 -0.07
C ALA A 235 7.07 -13.85 -1.29
N ARG A 236 7.45 -15.12 -1.43
CA ARG A 236 8.28 -15.61 -2.57
C ARG A 236 7.56 -15.47 -3.91
N THR A 237 6.27 -15.79 -3.96
CA THR A 237 5.46 -15.64 -5.19
C THR A 237 5.36 -14.16 -5.57
N VAL A 238 5.06 -13.28 -4.60
CA VAL A 238 4.97 -11.83 -4.83
C VAL A 238 6.31 -11.27 -5.29
N ALA A 239 7.41 -11.67 -4.65
CA ALA A 239 8.76 -11.24 -5.04
C ALA A 239 9.12 -11.68 -6.46
N ALA A 240 8.89 -12.96 -6.80
CA ALA A 240 9.20 -13.49 -8.12
C ALA A 240 8.48 -12.72 -9.23
N VAL A 241 7.17 -12.48 -9.05
CA VAL A 241 6.37 -11.77 -10.06
C VAL A 241 6.75 -10.29 -10.14
N LEU A 242 7.08 -9.63 -9.01
CA LEU A 242 7.60 -8.27 -9.02
C LEU A 242 8.95 -8.17 -9.73
N LEU A 243 9.87 -9.09 -9.47
CA LEU A 243 11.18 -9.11 -10.10
C LEU A 243 11.06 -9.31 -11.61
N ASP A 244 10.24 -10.28 -12.06
CA ASP A 244 9.99 -10.51 -13.49
C ASP A 244 9.39 -9.27 -14.14
N PHE A 245 8.40 -8.64 -13.49
CA PHE A 245 7.77 -7.41 -13.98
C PHE A 245 8.75 -6.22 -14.04
N PHE A 246 9.70 -6.11 -13.12
CA PHE A 246 10.67 -5.02 -13.13
C PHE A 246 11.80 -5.25 -14.15
N ASP A 247 11.99 -6.46 -14.63
CA ASP A 247 13.00 -6.79 -15.63
C ASP A 247 12.48 -6.68 -17.08
N ASP A 248 11.15 -6.68 -17.28
CA ASP A 248 10.51 -6.44 -18.58
C ASP A 248 10.80 -5.00 -19.08
#